data_d8eefe092f4314b6c35784181e5df7f1
#
_entry.id   d8eefe092f4314b6c35784181e5df7f1
#
_cell.length_a   1.000
_cell.length_b   1.000
_cell.length_c   1.000
_cell.angle_alpha   90.00
_cell.angle_beta   90.00
_cell.angle_gamma   90.00
#
_symmetry.space_group_name_H-M   'P 1'
#
loop_
_entity.id
_entity.type
_entity.pdbx_description
1 polymer ?
#
loop_
_entity_poly.entity_id
_entity_poly.type
_entity_poly.pdbx_seq_one_letter_code
_entity_poly.pdbx_strand_id
1 'polypeptide(L)'
;YFYIKDGDTVWNPGWKPVKTELDSYSCRHGMGYTIITGQKNGLTASQLSFVPMGVNAEVHQVTLRNDSDAPKDVILTSFVEFCLWNAQDDMTNFQRNFSTGEVEVEGSVIYHKTEYRERRNHYAFYAVNTPVDGFDTDMETFLGLYNGFENPQAVFTGKMGNSIASGWQPMAAHQVKVSLAPGEERRFNFVLGYVEVPQAEKFVAPSVINKAPAKALLEKLT
;
A
#
# COMPACT_ATOMS: atom_id res chain seq x y z
N TYR A 1 2.63 5.36 -0.95
CA TYR A 1 2.61 5.89 -2.31
C TYR A 1 1.63 5.12 -3.18
N PHE A 2 1.11 5.79 -4.22
CA PHE A 2 0.37 5.15 -5.31
C PHE A 2 1.03 5.55 -6.63
N TYR A 3 1.44 4.55 -7.38
CA TYR A 3 2.05 4.72 -8.70
C TYR A 3 1.06 4.31 -9.77
N ILE A 4 1.02 5.04 -10.85
CA ILE A 4 0.20 4.76 -12.02
C ILE A 4 1.15 4.60 -13.20
N LYS A 5 1.06 3.46 -13.89
CA LYS A 5 1.77 3.19 -15.13
C LYS A 5 0.76 3.16 -16.27
N ASP A 6 0.88 4.12 -17.20
CA ASP A 6 0.09 4.25 -18.42
C ASP A 6 1.05 4.16 -19.62
N GLY A 7 1.11 3.00 -20.24
CA GLY A 7 2.14 2.69 -21.23
C GLY A 7 3.55 2.79 -20.63
N ASP A 8 4.39 3.65 -21.18
CA ASP A 8 5.75 3.91 -20.68
C ASP A 8 5.81 5.04 -19.63
N THR A 9 4.70 5.74 -19.41
CA THR A 9 4.63 6.83 -18.45
C THR A 9 4.31 6.30 -17.06
N VAL A 10 5.17 6.60 -16.08
CA VAL A 10 4.92 6.33 -14.66
C VAL A 10 4.79 7.65 -13.93
N TRP A 11 3.76 7.77 -13.09
CA TRP A 11 3.47 9.00 -12.35
C TRP A 11 2.74 8.72 -11.04
N ASN A 12 2.62 9.72 -10.19
CA ASN A 12 1.90 9.67 -8.91
C ASN A 12 0.87 10.80 -8.84
N PRO A 13 -0.32 10.60 -8.25
CA PRO A 13 -1.31 11.67 -8.08
C PRO A 13 -0.76 12.88 -7.32
N GLY A 14 0.13 12.65 -6.34
CA GLY A 14 0.80 13.66 -5.53
C GLY A 14 2.13 14.16 -6.09
N TRP A 15 2.46 13.88 -7.37
CA TRP A 15 3.71 14.21 -8.03
C TRP A 15 4.93 13.42 -7.51
N LYS A 16 5.18 13.38 -6.21
CA LYS A 16 6.24 12.55 -5.61
C LYS A 16 5.77 11.10 -5.44
N PRO A 17 6.70 10.11 -5.49
CA PRO A 17 8.15 10.24 -5.59
C PRO A 17 8.71 10.34 -7.01
N VAL A 18 7.98 9.90 -8.05
CA VAL A 18 8.49 9.83 -9.45
C VAL A 18 8.77 11.20 -10.03
N LYS A 19 8.01 12.22 -9.66
CA LYS A 19 8.16 13.63 -10.11
C LYS A 19 7.88 13.84 -11.59
N THR A 20 7.16 12.93 -12.23
CA THR A 20 6.66 13.16 -13.59
C THR A 20 5.75 14.39 -13.59
N GLU A 21 5.96 15.29 -14.52
CA GLU A 21 5.15 16.51 -14.66
C GLU A 21 3.68 16.12 -14.90
N LEU A 22 2.77 16.70 -14.11
CA LEU A 22 1.35 16.48 -14.20
C LEU A 22 0.70 17.55 -15.09
N ASP A 23 -0.35 17.17 -15.81
CA ASP A 23 -1.15 18.10 -16.61
C ASP A 23 -1.99 19.00 -15.70
N SER A 24 -2.43 18.48 -14.55
CA SER A 24 -3.02 19.27 -13.46
C SER A 24 -2.82 18.61 -12.10
N TYR A 25 -2.88 19.41 -11.04
CA TYR A 25 -2.75 18.98 -9.65
C TYR A 25 -3.65 19.79 -8.74
N SER A 26 -4.29 19.13 -7.81
CA SER A 26 -4.97 19.78 -6.70
C SER A 26 -4.82 18.98 -5.41
N CYS A 27 -4.79 19.71 -4.28
CA CYS A 27 -4.80 19.12 -2.95
C CYS A 27 -5.83 19.87 -2.09
N ARG A 28 -6.70 19.13 -1.41
CA ARG A 28 -7.73 19.64 -0.51
C ARG A 28 -7.61 18.97 0.84
N HIS A 29 -7.51 19.77 1.88
CA HIS A 29 -7.55 19.30 3.26
C HIS A 29 -8.88 19.67 3.89
N GLY A 30 -9.55 18.68 4.46
CA GLY A 30 -10.72 18.84 5.30
C GLY A 30 -10.41 18.49 6.76
N MET A 31 -11.42 18.59 7.62
CA MET A 31 -11.31 18.10 8.99
C MET A 31 -11.37 16.57 8.98
N GLY A 32 -10.20 15.92 9.10
CA GLY A 32 -10.08 14.46 9.15
C GLY A 32 -9.92 13.76 7.80
N TYR A 33 -9.73 14.48 6.70
CA TYR A 33 -9.42 13.87 5.40
C TYR A 33 -8.52 14.76 4.53
N THR A 34 -7.86 14.13 3.58
CA THR A 34 -7.10 14.77 2.51
C THR A 34 -7.47 14.18 1.17
N ILE A 35 -7.68 15.01 0.17
CA ILE A 35 -7.87 14.59 -1.23
C ILE A 35 -6.73 15.17 -2.07
N ILE A 36 -6.00 14.29 -2.73
CA ILE A 36 -4.96 14.63 -3.70
C ILE A 36 -5.44 14.16 -5.06
N THR A 37 -5.48 15.05 -6.04
CA THR A 37 -5.88 14.72 -7.40
C THR A 37 -4.81 15.17 -8.38
N GLY A 38 -4.36 14.26 -9.21
CA GLY A 38 -3.46 14.50 -10.33
C GLY A 38 -4.07 14.06 -11.64
N GLN A 39 -3.67 14.71 -12.73
CA GLN A 39 -4.04 14.30 -14.10
C GLN A 39 -2.79 14.14 -14.94
N LYS A 40 -2.79 13.12 -15.78
CA LYS A 40 -1.74 12.87 -16.77
C LYS A 40 -2.30 12.12 -17.97
N ASN A 41 -2.00 12.60 -19.19
CA ASN A 41 -2.35 11.93 -20.44
C ASN A 41 -3.83 11.54 -20.56
N GLY A 42 -4.76 12.40 -20.10
CA GLY A 42 -6.19 12.11 -20.12
C GLY A 42 -6.65 11.05 -19.10
N LEU A 43 -5.85 10.78 -18.08
CA LEU A 43 -6.23 9.97 -16.93
C LEU A 43 -6.23 10.83 -15.66
N THR A 44 -7.33 10.83 -14.93
CA THR A 44 -7.43 11.46 -13.60
C THR A 44 -7.29 10.40 -12.52
N ALA A 45 -6.41 10.65 -11.55
CA ALA A 45 -6.30 9.86 -10.33
C ALA A 45 -6.54 10.73 -9.11
N SER A 46 -7.44 10.31 -8.24
CA SER A 46 -7.76 10.98 -6.99
C SER A 46 -7.56 10.02 -5.81
N GLN A 47 -6.84 10.48 -4.80
CA GLN A 47 -6.60 9.75 -3.55
C GLN A 47 -7.28 10.50 -2.40
N LEU A 48 -8.33 9.91 -1.83
CA LEU A 48 -8.93 10.33 -0.57
C LEU A 48 -8.29 9.52 0.56
N SER A 49 -7.70 10.20 1.54
CA SER A 49 -7.08 9.58 2.73
C SER A 49 -7.76 10.06 3.99
N PHE A 50 -8.14 9.13 4.87
CA PHE A 50 -8.76 9.45 6.16
C PHE A 50 -8.56 8.32 7.18
N VAL A 51 -8.72 8.65 8.45
CA VAL A 51 -8.74 7.70 9.57
C VAL A 51 -10.17 7.62 10.10
N PRO A 52 -10.85 6.45 9.99
CA PRO A 52 -12.19 6.28 10.55
C PRO A 52 -12.18 6.38 12.08
N MET A 53 -13.23 6.97 12.65
CA MET A 53 -13.33 7.10 14.11
C MET A 53 -13.50 5.73 14.79
N GLY A 54 -12.74 5.51 15.87
CA GLY A 54 -12.86 4.33 16.71
C GLY A 54 -12.26 3.06 16.13
N VAL A 55 -11.44 3.16 15.08
CA VAL A 55 -10.71 2.03 14.50
C VAL A 55 -9.23 2.37 14.30
N ASN A 56 -8.38 1.37 14.42
CA ASN A 56 -6.94 1.51 14.24
C ASN A 56 -6.56 1.22 12.79
N ALA A 57 -7.06 2.04 11.88
CA ALA A 57 -6.77 1.90 10.46
C ALA A 57 -6.83 3.25 9.74
N GLU A 58 -6.03 3.38 8.70
CA GLU A 58 -6.07 4.44 7.71
C GLU A 58 -6.63 3.90 6.40
N VAL A 59 -7.56 4.63 5.80
CA VAL A 59 -8.18 4.26 4.53
C VAL A 59 -7.70 5.21 3.44
N HIS A 60 -7.25 4.65 2.32
CA HIS A 60 -6.93 5.37 1.10
C HIS A 60 -7.85 4.88 -0.02
N GLN A 61 -8.83 5.69 -0.40
CA GLN A 61 -9.64 5.43 -1.58
C GLN A 61 -8.96 6.05 -2.79
N VAL A 62 -8.53 5.23 -3.72
CA VAL A 62 -7.96 5.65 -5.01
C VAL A 62 -9.01 5.50 -6.09
N THR A 63 -9.31 6.61 -6.76
CA THR A 63 -10.24 6.66 -7.89
C THR A 63 -9.44 6.93 -9.17
N LEU A 64 -9.59 6.08 -10.17
CA LEU A 64 -9.04 6.27 -11.51
C LEU A 64 -10.18 6.54 -12.48
N ARG A 65 -10.08 7.59 -13.31
CA ARG A 65 -11.03 7.94 -14.33
C ARG A 65 -10.33 8.21 -15.65
N ASN A 66 -10.83 7.57 -16.70
CA ASN A 66 -10.37 7.80 -18.07
C ASN A 66 -11.12 9.00 -18.67
N ASP A 67 -10.46 10.13 -18.81
CA ASP A 67 -11.01 11.36 -19.40
C ASP A 67 -10.70 11.48 -20.91
N SER A 68 -10.08 10.46 -21.52
CA SER A 68 -9.76 10.43 -22.94
C SER A 68 -10.86 9.74 -23.76
N ASP A 69 -10.80 9.89 -25.08
CA ASP A 69 -11.74 9.29 -26.02
C ASP A 69 -11.41 7.84 -26.42
N ALA A 70 -10.30 7.28 -25.88
CA ALA A 70 -9.85 5.93 -26.17
C ALA A 70 -9.77 5.07 -24.88
N PRO A 71 -9.97 3.75 -24.97
CA PRO A 71 -9.75 2.86 -23.83
C PRO A 71 -8.31 2.95 -23.31
N LYS A 72 -8.13 2.79 -22.00
CA LYS A 72 -6.83 2.77 -21.34
C LYS A 72 -6.63 1.51 -20.52
N ASP A 73 -5.47 0.89 -20.69
CA ASP A 73 -4.97 -0.18 -19.81
C ASP A 73 -3.85 0.40 -18.95
N VAL A 74 -4.09 0.47 -17.66
CA VAL A 74 -3.16 1.05 -16.70
C VAL A 74 -2.85 0.07 -15.57
N ILE A 75 -1.73 0.28 -14.91
CA ILE A 75 -1.35 -0.48 -13.73
C ILE A 75 -1.34 0.47 -12.53
N LEU A 76 -2.14 0.18 -11.53
CA LEU A 76 -2.11 0.83 -10.23
C LEU A 76 -1.24 0.00 -9.29
N THR A 77 -0.18 0.60 -8.76
CA THR A 77 0.68 -0.03 -7.75
C THR A 77 0.65 0.79 -6.47
N SER A 78 0.27 0.16 -5.37
CA SER A 78 0.35 0.76 -4.03
C SER A 78 1.67 0.39 -3.36
N PHE A 79 2.09 1.21 -2.39
CA PHE A 79 3.25 0.95 -1.57
C PHE A 79 3.07 1.55 -0.17
N VAL A 80 3.34 0.75 0.86
CA VAL A 80 3.49 1.19 2.24
C VAL A 80 4.71 0.54 2.88
N GLU A 81 5.38 1.27 3.75
CA GLU A 81 6.43 0.75 4.63
C GLU A 81 5.85 0.58 6.03
N PHE A 82 6.08 -0.56 6.66
CA PHE A 82 5.60 -0.81 8.00
C PHE A 82 6.52 -0.14 9.04
N CYS A 83 5.92 0.60 9.97
CA CYS A 83 6.59 1.00 11.19
C CYS A 83 6.59 -0.19 12.15
N LEU A 84 7.78 -0.63 12.57
CA LEU A 84 7.93 -1.81 13.42
C LEU A 84 7.49 -1.55 14.85
N TRP A 85 7.84 -0.38 15.41
CA TRP A 85 7.56 -0.05 16.81
C TRP A 85 7.23 1.43 17.02
N ASN A 86 8.19 2.28 16.74
CA ASN A 86 8.11 3.71 16.94
C ASN A 86 8.72 4.41 15.75
N ALA A 87 8.00 5.31 15.12
CA ALA A 87 8.44 5.97 13.89
C ALA A 87 9.76 6.74 14.07
N GLN A 88 9.99 7.34 15.25
CA GLN A 88 11.23 8.05 15.55
C GLN A 88 12.40 7.08 15.69
N ASP A 89 12.21 5.95 16.38
CA ASP A 89 13.22 4.91 16.49
C ASP A 89 13.51 4.25 15.15
N ASP A 90 12.47 3.93 14.39
CA ASP A 90 12.60 3.33 13.05
C ASP A 90 13.36 4.23 12.09
N MET A 91 13.22 5.54 12.24
CA MET A 91 13.90 6.53 11.40
C MET A 91 15.36 6.78 11.84
N THR A 92 15.66 6.70 13.14
CA THR A 92 16.94 7.17 13.69
C THR A 92 17.79 6.09 14.35
N ASN A 93 17.17 4.95 14.71
CA ASN A 93 17.86 3.92 15.50
C ASN A 93 18.35 2.77 14.62
N PHE A 94 19.66 2.58 14.61
CA PHE A 94 20.29 1.44 13.95
C PHE A 94 19.77 0.07 14.42
N GLN A 95 19.26 -0.04 15.65
CA GLN A 95 18.69 -1.29 16.18
C GLN A 95 17.44 -1.77 15.44
N ARG A 96 16.78 -0.93 14.68
CA ARG A 96 15.75 -1.32 13.72
C ARG A 96 16.21 -2.48 12.82
N ASN A 97 17.45 -2.46 12.42
CA ASN A 97 18.05 -3.46 11.54
C ASN A 97 18.13 -4.86 12.17
N PHE A 98 17.95 -4.96 13.47
CA PHE A 98 17.91 -6.23 14.22
C PHE A 98 16.50 -6.67 14.57
N SER A 99 15.49 -5.86 14.24
CA SER A 99 14.09 -6.25 14.42
C SER A 99 13.69 -7.17 13.28
N THR A 100 13.26 -8.38 13.64
CA THR A 100 12.81 -9.35 12.67
C THR A 100 11.34 -9.08 12.32
N GLY A 101 11.09 -8.66 11.10
CA GLY A 101 9.75 -8.59 10.53
C GLY A 101 9.50 -9.81 9.66
N GLU A 102 8.36 -10.43 9.81
CA GLU A 102 7.89 -11.49 8.92
C GLU A 102 6.52 -11.11 8.36
N VAL A 103 6.23 -11.56 7.16
CA VAL A 103 4.95 -11.31 6.52
C VAL A 103 4.22 -12.59 6.17
N GLU A 104 2.90 -12.52 6.16
CA GLU A 104 2.03 -13.52 5.56
C GLU A 104 1.15 -12.84 4.53
N VAL A 105 0.85 -13.53 3.43
CA VAL A 105 -0.04 -13.02 2.38
C VAL A 105 -1.21 -13.98 2.21
N GLU A 106 -2.42 -13.42 2.21
CA GLU A 106 -3.64 -14.19 1.95
C GLU A 106 -4.57 -13.36 1.06
N GLY A 107 -4.67 -13.76 -0.21
CA GLY A 107 -5.42 -12.99 -1.21
C GLY A 107 -4.82 -11.60 -1.40
N SER A 108 -5.65 -10.57 -1.19
CA SER A 108 -5.26 -9.15 -1.27
C SER A 108 -4.93 -8.53 0.10
N VAL A 109 -4.56 -9.34 1.08
CA VAL A 109 -4.16 -8.88 2.42
C VAL A 109 -2.75 -9.35 2.73
N ILE A 110 -1.88 -8.39 3.07
CA ILE A 110 -0.52 -8.60 3.54
C ILE A 110 -0.50 -8.31 5.04
N TYR A 111 -0.07 -9.29 5.84
CA TYR A 111 0.02 -9.21 7.29
C TYR A 111 1.48 -9.08 7.70
N HIS A 112 1.77 -8.17 8.61
CA HIS A 112 3.11 -7.96 9.14
C HIS A 112 3.17 -8.43 10.60
N LYS A 113 3.97 -9.47 10.84
CA LYS A 113 4.22 -10.03 12.17
C LYS A 113 5.40 -9.31 12.80
N THR A 114 5.17 -8.47 13.77
CA THR A 114 6.25 -7.85 14.52
C THR A 114 6.32 -8.45 15.92
N GLU A 115 7.48 -8.99 16.28
CA GLU A 115 7.84 -9.46 17.60
C GLU A 115 8.83 -8.49 18.24
N TYR A 116 8.41 -7.24 18.46
CA TYR A 116 9.28 -6.27 19.13
C TYR A 116 9.29 -6.47 20.64
N ARG A 117 10.40 -6.07 21.29
CA ARG A 117 10.70 -6.35 22.71
C ARG A 117 9.54 -6.11 23.67
N GLU A 118 8.83 -5.00 23.49
CA GLU A 118 7.93 -4.44 24.50
C GLU A 118 6.45 -4.60 24.15
N ARG A 119 6.15 -4.77 22.86
CA ARG A 119 4.78 -4.98 22.40
C ARG A 119 4.71 -6.16 21.43
N ARG A 120 4.22 -7.27 21.94
CA ARG A 120 4.11 -8.52 21.18
C ARG A 120 2.68 -8.94 20.87
N ASN A 121 1.73 -8.12 21.31
CA ASN A 121 0.29 -8.42 21.26
C ASN A 121 -0.40 -7.82 20.03
N HIS A 122 0.32 -7.37 19.03
CA HIS A 122 -0.25 -6.74 17.84
C HIS A 122 0.40 -7.26 16.55
N TYR A 123 -0.28 -7.05 15.46
CA TYR A 123 0.24 -7.18 14.10
C TYR A 123 -0.39 -6.11 13.20
N ALA A 124 0.30 -5.72 12.15
CA ALA A 124 -0.21 -4.81 11.14
C ALA A 124 -0.73 -5.59 9.92
N PHE A 125 -1.56 -4.93 9.12
CA PHE A 125 -1.99 -5.45 7.83
C PHE A 125 -2.16 -4.33 6.81
N TYR A 126 -2.00 -4.69 5.55
CA TYR A 126 -2.32 -3.84 4.41
C TYR A 126 -3.16 -4.61 3.41
N ALA A 127 -4.29 -4.04 3.02
CA ALA A 127 -5.28 -4.72 2.19
C ALA A 127 -5.83 -3.82 1.09
N VAL A 128 -6.35 -4.43 0.03
CA VAL A 128 -7.17 -3.77 -0.98
C VAL A 128 -8.45 -4.56 -1.23
N ASN A 129 -9.54 -3.87 -1.54
CA ASN A 129 -10.88 -4.46 -1.72
C ASN A 129 -11.10 -5.12 -3.10
N THR A 130 -10.04 -5.51 -3.80
CA THR A 130 -10.10 -6.19 -5.09
C THR A 130 -9.02 -7.28 -5.16
N PRO A 131 -9.19 -8.33 -5.97
CA PRO A 131 -8.11 -9.24 -6.29
C PRO A 131 -6.91 -8.48 -6.87
N VAL A 132 -5.71 -8.92 -6.54
CA VAL A 132 -4.46 -8.31 -7.02
C VAL A 132 -3.83 -9.16 -8.11
N ASP A 133 -3.18 -8.52 -9.08
CA ASP A 133 -2.42 -9.17 -10.15
C ASP A 133 -0.99 -9.53 -9.71
N GLY A 134 -0.53 -8.94 -8.61
CA GLY A 134 0.76 -9.20 -8.01
C GLY A 134 0.97 -8.41 -6.73
N PHE A 135 1.97 -8.80 -5.97
CA PHE A 135 2.35 -8.13 -4.74
C PHE A 135 3.87 -8.23 -4.52
N ASP A 136 4.42 -7.36 -3.68
CA ASP A 136 5.75 -7.50 -3.09
C ASP A 136 5.71 -7.12 -1.61
N THR A 137 6.54 -7.81 -0.83
CA THR A 137 6.70 -7.53 0.60
C THR A 137 8.16 -7.32 0.99
N ASP A 138 9.08 -7.51 0.06
CA ASP A 138 10.51 -7.28 0.20
C ASP A 138 10.93 -6.01 -0.55
N MET A 139 11.63 -5.12 0.17
CA MET A 139 12.00 -3.80 -0.33
C MET A 139 12.98 -3.88 -1.52
N GLU A 140 13.96 -4.78 -1.46
CA GLU A 140 14.97 -4.90 -2.52
C GLU A 140 14.35 -5.47 -3.80
N THR A 141 13.45 -6.44 -3.67
CA THR A 141 12.69 -6.99 -4.80
C THR A 141 11.82 -5.92 -5.46
N PHE A 142 11.14 -5.09 -4.66
CA PHE A 142 10.29 -4.03 -5.19
C PHE A 142 11.07 -2.90 -5.86
N LEU A 143 12.09 -2.37 -5.19
CA LEU A 143 12.89 -1.26 -5.71
C LEU A 143 13.84 -1.70 -6.84
N GLY A 144 14.47 -2.86 -6.67
CA GLY A 144 15.60 -3.28 -7.47
C GLY A 144 16.92 -2.69 -6.96
N LEU A 145 18.03 -3.29 -7.36
CA LEU A 145 19.37 -2.84 -6.97
C LEU A 145 19.66 -1.42 -7.48
N TYR A 146 20.14 -0.56 -6.59
CA TYR A 146 20.52 0.84 -6.87
C TYR A 146 19.38 1.76 -7.32
N ASN A 147 18.12 1.34 -7.21
CA ASN A 147 16.95 2.18 -7.46
C ASN A 147 16.37 2.72 -6.15
N GLY A 148 15.61 3.82 -6.27
CA GLY A 148 14.86 4.42 -5.18
C GLY A 148 13.35 4.42 -5.44
N PHE A 149 12.61 5.12 -4.58
CA PHE A 149 11.16 5.26 -4.73
C PHE A 149 10.75 6.07 -5.97
N GLU A 150 11.66 6.84 -6.55
CA GLU A 150 11.43 7.58 -7.80
C GLU A 150 11.46 6.69 -9.04
N ASN A 151 12.05 5.50 -8.96
CA ASN A 151 12.17 4.57 -10.08
C ASN A 151 12.12 3.08 -9.66
N PRO A 152 11.11 2.63 -8.87
CA PRO A 152 11.05 1.24 -8.44
C PRO A 152 10.96 0.28 -9.62
N GLN A 153 11.81 -0.73 -9.65
CA GLN A 153 11.89 -1.70 -10.75
C GLN A 153 10.54 -2.40 -10.99
N ALA A 154 9.85 -2.83 -9.94
CA ALA A 154 8.55 -3.50 -10.04
C ALA A 154 7.50 -2.61 -10.72
N VAL A 155 7.50 -1.31 -10.43
CA VAL A 155 6.57 -0.35 -11.03
C VAL A 155 6.91 -0.08 -12.50
N PHE A 156 8.17 0.23 -12.80
CA PHE A 156 8.59 0.60 -14.15
C PHE A 156 8.52 -0.57 -15.13
N THR A 157 8.82 -1.78 -14.67
CA THR A 157 8.64 -2.99 -15.49
C THR A 157 7.20 -3.47 -15.57
N GLY A 158 6.34 -3.03 -14.62
CA GLY A 158 4.97 -3.52 -14.48
C GLY A 158 4.88 -4.97 -14.02
N LYS A 159 5.92 -5.48 -13.33
CA LYS A 159 6.01 -6.87 -12.86
C LYS A 159 6.41 -6.91 -11.40
N MET A 160 5.54 -7.49 -10.58
CA MET A 160 5.83 -7.78 -9.18
C MET A 160 6.57 -9.11 -9.03
N GLY A 161 7.42 -9.22 -8.02
CA GLY A 161 8.17 -10.43 -7.70
C GLY A 161 7.36 -11.47 -6.94
N ASN A 162 6.23 -11.10 -6.35
CA ASN A 162 5.45 -11.87 -5.37
C ASN A 162 6.32 -12.34 -4.20
N SER A 163 7.19 -11.45 -3.75
CA SER A 163 8.16 -11.70 -2.68
C SER A 163 7.48 -11.84 -1.32
N ILE A 164 8.02 -12.72 -0.48
CA ILE A 164 7.63 -12.88 0.93
C ILE A 164 8.83 -12.54 1.80
N ALA A 165 8.78 -11.40 2.48
CA ALA A 165 9.86 -10.95 3.34
C ALA A 165 9.91 -11.75 4.64
N SER A 166 11.15 -12.08 5.06
CA SER A 166 11.45 -12.65 6.37
C SER A 166 12.71 -11.97 6.89
N GLY A 167 12.54 -11.06 7.85
CA GLY A 167 13.61 -10.33 8.50
C GLY A 167 13.65 -8.87 8.12
N TRP A 168 14.49 -8.47 7.21
CA TRP A 168 14.86 -7.10 6.90
C TRP A 168 13.78 -6.31 6.12
N GLN A 169 13.52 -5.08 6.54
CA GLN A 169 12.69 -4.06 5.86
C GLN A 169 11.43 -4.57 5.15
N PRO A 170 10.50 -5.23 5.86
CA PRO A 170 9.24 -5.66 5.26
C PRO A 170 8.41 -4.43 4.87
N MET A 171 7.82 -4.51 3.70
CA MET A 171 6.90 -3.52 3.14
C MET A 171 5.67 -4.22 2.58
N ALA A 172 4.70 -3.46 2.09
CA ALA A 172 3.60 -4.03 1.34
C ALA A 172 3.32 -3.21 0.08
N ALA A 173 3.25 -3.90 -1.04
CA ALA A 173 2.83 -3.35 -2.31
C ALA A 173 1.82 -4.29 -2.98
N HIS A 174 0.77 -3.73 -3.55
CA HIS A 174 -0.19 -4.43 -4.39
C HIS A 174 -0.14 -3.87 -5.80
N GLN A 175 -0.31 -4.74 -6.79
CA GLN A 175 -0.47 -4.36 -8.18
C GLN A 175 -1.84 -4.76 -8.68
N VAL A 176 -2.56 -3.83 -9.30
CA VAL A 176 -3.87 -4.05 -9.92
C VAL A 176 -3.81 -3.54 -11.36
N LYS A 177 -4.13 -4.40 -12.31
CA LYS A 177 -4.29 -4.03 -13.72
C LYS A 177 -5.71 -3.56 -13.94
N VAL A 178 -5.86 -2.42 -14.59
CA VAL A 178 -7.14 -1.74 -14.72
C VAL A 178 -7.36 -1.36 -16.18
N SER A 179 -8.42 -1.89 -16.78
CA SER A 179 -8.91 -1.43 -18.09
C SER A 179 -10.05 -0.47 -17.88
N LEU A 180 -9.99 0.70 -18.51
CA LEU A 180 -10.99 1.77 -18.41
C LEU A 180 -11.48 2.16 -19.81
N ALA A 181 -12.77 2.01 -20.06
CA ALA A 181 -13.41 2.61 -21.24
C ALA A 181 -13.39 4.15 -21.15
N PRO A 182 -13.59 4.89 -22.26
CA PRO A 182 -13.76 6.34 -22.22
C PRO A 182 -14.84 6.75 -21.21
N GLY A 183 -14.51 7.68 -20.31
CA GLY A 183 -15.39 8.17 -19.25
C GLY A 183 -15.59 7.21 -18.06
N GLU A 184 -15.05 5.99 -18.11
CA GLU A 184 -15.17 5.04 -17.00
C GLU A 184 -14.35 5.47 -15.78
N GLU A 185 -14.95 5.21 -14.60
CA GLU A 185 -14.32 5.44 -13.30
C GLU A 185 -14.29 4.13 -12.50
N ARG A 186 -13.16 3.85 -11.85
CA ARG A 186 -13.01 2.73 -10.90
C ARG A 186 -12.42 3.20 -9.59
N ARG A 187 -12.88 2.59 -8.49
CA ARG A 187 -12.47 2.91 -7.13
C ARG A 187 -11.86 1.69 -6.46
N PHE A 188 -10.78 1.95 -5.72
CA PHE A 188 -10.03 0.97 -4.95
C PHE A 188 -9.85 1.48 -3.54
N ASN A 189 -10.23 0.70 -2.53
CA ASN A 189 -10.06 1.03 -1.13
C ASN A 189 -8.86 0.26 -0.59
N PHE A 190 -7.80 0.96 -0.24
CA PHE A 190 -6.65 0.41 0.45
C PHE A 190 -6.77 0.71 1.94
N VAL A 191 -6.49 -0.26 2.77
CA VAL A 191 -6.59 -0.16 4.23
C VAL A 191 -5.26 -0.55 4.85
N LEU A 192 -4.61 0.39 5.53
CA LEU A 192 -3.46 0.13 6.40
C LEU A 192 -3.97 0.14 7.84
N GLY A 193 -3.84 -0.97 8.54
CA GLY A 193 -4.34 -1.08 9.89
C GLY A 193 -3.48 -1.94 10.79
N TYR A 194 -3.78 -1.92 12.08
CA TYR A 194 -3.22 -2.86 13.01
C TYR A 194 -4.29 -3.38 13.99
N VAL A 195 -4.01 -4.55 14.54
CA VAL A 195 -4.87 -5.24 15.49
C VAL A 195 -4.10 -5.52 16.77
N GLU A 196 -4.68 -5.19 17.90
CA GLU A 196 -4.23 -5.63 19.23
C GLU A 196 -5.12 -6.76 19.72
N VAL A 197 -4.51 -7.84 20.17
CA VAL A 197 -5.16 -9.02 20.73
C VAL A 197 -4.39 -9.49 21.96
N PRO A 198 -5.00 -10.25 22.89
CA PRO A 198 -4.21 -10.91 23.91
C PRO A 198 -3.06 -11.71 23.29
N GLN A 199 -1.87 -11.64 23.89
CA GLN A 199 -0.67 -12.26 23.31
C GLN A 199 -0.86 -13.76 23.03
N ALA A 200 -1.63 -14.47 23.87
CA ALA A 200 -1.94 -15.87 23.67
C ALA A 200 -2.86 -16.16 22.47
N GLU A 201 -3.55 -15.14 21.95
CA GLU A 201 -4.49 -15.24 20.83
C GLU A 201 -3.92 -14.72 19.52
N LYS A 202 -2.69 -14.18 19.54
CA LYS A 202 -2.04 -13.60 18.35
C LYS A 202 -1.77 -14.63 17.27
N PHE A 203 -1.44 -15.86 17.66
CA PHE A 203 -1.12 -16.95 16.75
C PHE A 203 -2.09 -18.12 16.89
N VAL A 204 -2.51 -18.70 15.78
CA VAL A 204 -3.35 -19.92 15.73
C VAL A 204 -2.51 -21.19 15.61
N ALA A 205 -1.25 -21.08 15.20
CA ALA A 205 -0.24 -22.12 15.14
C ALA A 205 1.14 -21.45 15.29
N PRO A 206 2.24 -22.20 15.48
CA PRO A 206 3.58 -21.62 15.56
C PRO A 206 3.85 -20.70 14.36
N SER A 207 4.12 -19.42 14.65
CA SER A 207 4.36 -18.35 13.66
C SER A 207 3.23 -18.04 12.66
N VAL A 208 2.01 -18.56 12.85
CA VAL A 208 0.86 -18.27 11.99
C VAL A 208 -0.08 -17.30 12.68
N ILE A 209 -0.24 -16.10 12.12
CA ILE A 209 -1.11 -15.05 12.68
C ILE A 209 -2.58 -15.49 12.71
N ASN A 210 -3.26 -15.16 13.81
CA ASN A 210 -4.72 -15.18 13.88
C ASN A 210 -5.29 -14.02 13.06
N LYS A 211 -5.71 -14.30 11.85
CA LYS A 211 -6.21 -13.28 10.88
C LYS A 211 -7.66 -12.85 11.13
N ALA A 212 -8.40 -13.56 11.98
CA ALA A 212 -9.84 -13.29 12.20
C ALA A 212 -10.12 -11.85 12.66
N PRO A 213 -9.36 -11.25 13.61
CA PRO A 213 -9.59 -9.86 14.01
C PRO A 213 -9.39 -8.85 12.91
N ALA A 214 -8.36 -9.02 12.06
CA ALA A 214 -8.12 -8.13 10.91
C ALA A 214 -9.22 -8.28 9.85
N LYS A 215 -9.68 -9.49 9.57
CA LYS A 215 -10.81 -9.74 8.65
C LYS A 215 -12.07 -9.06 9.14
N ALA A 216 -12.40 -9.18 10.43
CA ALA A 216 -13.56 -8.52 11.02
C ALA A 216 -13.46 -6.97 10.99
N LEU A 217 -12.24 -6.42 11.03
CA LEU A 217 -12.02 -4.99 10.85
C LEU A 217 -12.20 -4.57 9.39
N LEU A 218 -11.66 -5.33 8.44
CA LEU A 218 -11.80 -5.07 7.01
C LEU A 218 -13.25 -5.12 6.54
N GLU A 219 -14.05 -6.09 7.02
CA GLU A 219 -15.49 -6.18 6.72
C GLU A 219 -16.30 -4.94 7.12
N LYS A 220 -15.79 -4.13 8.05
CA LYS A 220 -16.42 -2.86 8.45
C LYS A 220 -16.00 -1.68 7.58
N LEU A 221 -14.89 -1.81 6.84
CA LEU A 221 -14.25 -0.71 6.11
C LEU A 221 -14.34 -0.86 4.58
N THR A 222 -14.73 -2.00 4.10
CA THR A 222 -14.91 -2.35 2.68
C THR A 222 -16.34 -2.77 2.39
#